data_82e92cb5c7ca6b06fe5399e4e2c86908
#
_entry.id   82e92cb5c7ca6b06fe5399e4e2c86908
#
_cell.length_a   1.000
_cell.length_b   1.000
_cell.length_c   1.000
_cell.angle_alpha   90.00
_cell.angle_beta   90.00
_cell.angle_gamma   90.00
#
_symmetry.space_group_name_H-M   'P 1'
#
loop_
_entity.id
_entity.type
_entity.pdbx_description
1 polymer ?
#
loop_
_entity_poly.entity_id
_entity_poly.type
_entity_poly.pdbx_seq_one_letter_code
_entity_poly.pdbx_strand_id
1 'polypeptide(L)'
;MPKALLLENIHPDAAQSLRDHGFEVECLKGALSEDELIDALEGVDLLGIRSKTSVTRKVIDARPTLTAVGCFCIGTNQVDLEYAGKNGIAVFNAPYSNTRSVVDLVIGDIICLMRRIPAHTHHMKHGMWDKSASGSHEVRGKTLGIIGYGNIGSQLSVVAEALGMRVLFYDIEEKLAMGNAHRCDTLNELLEQSDVVTLHVDGRKSNTGFFGEDQFEHMKQDAIFINLSRGFVADLDALKKHLDSGHLSGAAVDVFPIEPKKTGDEFLTDLADEDNMILTPHIGGSTLEAQKSIGQFVSQRLEDYWFKGSTMLSVNLPQITLSDIKSNFRIAHLHANLPGVLARVNRVLGEDGINIAAQALGTEGEIGYVVTDVAQRPDQRALDQLASIEGTIRMRVIS
;
A
#
# COMPACT_ATOMS: atom_id res chain seq x y z
N MET A 1 -21.40 18.96 -11.31
CA MET A 1 -20.15 18.22 -11.62
C MET A 1 -19.71 17.56 -10.33
N PRO A 2 -19.20 16.34 -10.35
CA PRO A 2 -18.68 15.70 -9.17
C PRO A 2 -17.42 16.45 -8.66
N LYS A 3 -17.24 16.48 -7.34
CA LYS A 3 -16.12 17.18 -6.70
C LYS A 3 -15.12 16.20 -6.10
N ALA A 4 -13.83 16.46 -6.31
CA ALA A 4 -12.73 15.74 -5.70
C ALA A 4 -11.84 16.69 -4.88
N LEU A 5 -11.48 16.27 -3.67
CA LEU A 5 -10.52 16.96 -2.81
C LEU A 5 -9.25 16.11 -2.71
N LEU A 6 -8.11 16.65 -3.10
CA LEU A 6 -6.81 15.99 -3.01
C LEU A 6 -5.92 16.71 -1.98
N LEU A 7 -5.40 15.95 -1.01
CA LEU A 7 -4.60 16.46 0.10
C LEU A 7 -3.12 16.02 0.00
N GLU A 8 -2.28 16.59 0.86
CA GLU A 8 -0.92 16.12 1.14
C GLU A 8 0.02 16.13 -0.09
N ASN A 9 -0.06 17.14 -0.95
CA ASN A 9 0.78 17.24 -2.14
C ASN A 9 0.72 15.99 -3.05
N ILE A 10 -0.46 15.42 -3.27
CA ILE A 10 -0.66 14.40 -4.30
C ILE A 10 -0.15 14.92 -5.66
N HIS A 11 0.51 14.03 -6.43
CA HIS A 11 1.13 14.42 -7.70
C HIS A 11 0.12 15.13 -8.63
N PRO A 12 0.52 16.22 -9.30
CA PRO A 12 -0.39 17.03 -10.15
C PRO A 12 -1.08 16.24 -11.26
N ASP A 13 -0.46 15.18 -11.78
CA ASP A 13 -1.06 14.31 -12.82
C ASP A 13 -2.38 13.68 -12.33
N ALA A 14 -2.51 13.39 -11.03
CA ALA A 14 -3.77 12.86 -10.47
C ALA A 14 -4.90 13.89 -10.58
N ALA A 15 -4.63 15.14 -10.21
CA ALA A 15 -5.61 16.22 -10.33
C ALA A 15 -5.96 16.50 -11.80
N GLN A 16 -4.97 16.44 -12.69
CA GLN A 16 -5.20 16.64 -14.13
C GLN A 16 -6.06 15.52 -14.71
N SER A 17 -5.77 14.25 -14.39
CA SER A 17 -6.57 13.11 -14.82
C SER A 17 -8.05 13.26 -14.43
N LEU A 18 -8.31 13.55 -13.16
CA LEU A 18 -9.68 13.75 -12.68
C LEU A 18 -10.38 14.93 -13.37
N ARG A 19 -9.68 16.07 -13.61
CA ARG A 19 -10.25 17.21 -14.35
C ARG A 19 -10.59 16.86 -15.80
N ASP A 20 -9.70 16.11 -16.48
CA ASP A 20 -9.91 15.68 -17.86
C ASP A 20 -11.15 14.77 -18.00
N HIS A 21 -11.51 14.07 -16.90
CA HIS A 21 -12.73 13.26 -16.80
C HIS A 21 -13.93 14.01 -16.19
N GLY A 22 -13.85 15.35 -16.06
CA GLY A 22 -15.00 16.17 -15.70
C GLY A 22 -15.25 16.36 -14.21
N PHE A 23 -14.26 16.10 -13.34
CA PHE A 23 -14.33 16.46 -11.93
C PHE A 23 -13.92 17.92 -11.69
N GLU A 24 -14.60 18.58 -10.76
CA GLU A 24 -14.08 19.78 -10.11
C GLU A 24 -13.07 19.32 -9.05
N VAL A 25 -11.80 19.73 -9.19
CA VAL A 25 -10.73 19.24 -8.31
C VAL A 25 -10.10 20.37 -7.51
N GLU A 26 -10.21 20.25 -6.20
CA GLU A 26 -9.49 21.09 -5.23
C GLU A 26 -8.25 20.36 -4.71
N CYS A 27 -7.14 21.08 -4.54
CA CYS A 27 -5.87 20.51 -4.05
C CYS A 27 -5.35 21.31 -2.87
N LEU A 28 -5.09 20.66 -1.75
CA LEU A 28 -4.46 21.24 -0.56
C LEU A 28 -3.11 20.59 -0.28
N LYS A 29 -2.13 21.42 0.12
CA LYS A 29 -0.76 20.95 0.31
C LYS A 29 -0.53 20.16 1.60
N GLY A 30 -1.32 20.38 2.63
CA GLY A 30 -1.15 19.78 3.95
C GLY A 30 -2.08 18.59 4.20
N ALA A 31 -1.83 17.90 5.30
CA ALA A 31 -2.80 17.05 5.95
C ALA A 31 -3.76 17.93 6.75
N LEU A 32 -5.01 17.47 6.91
CA LEU A 32 -6.02 18.14 7.71
C LEU A 32 -6.26 17.37 9.02
N SER A 33 -6.57 18.08 10.08
CA SER A 33 -7.15 17.49 11.29
C SER A 33 -8.54 16.94 11.01
N GLU A 34 -9.08 16.15 11.90
CA GLU A 34 -10.40 15.52 11.72
C GLU A 34 -11.52 16.55 11.50
N ASP A 35 -11.54 17.63 12.29
CA ASP A 35 -12.57 18.65 12.17
C ASP A 35 -12.40 19.50 10.89
N GLU A 36 -11.17 19.89 10.55
CA GLU A 36 -10.85 20.56 9.28
C GLU A 36 -11.24 19.70 8.07
N LEU A 37 -11.01 18.39 8.14
CA LEU A 37 -11.37 17.46 7.08
C LEU A 37 -12.90 17.36 6.93
N ILE A 38 -13.63 17.29 8.04
CA ILE A 38 -15.09 17.31 8.02
C ILE A 38 -15.59 18.56 7.29
N ASP A 39 -15.07 19.74 7.61
CA ASP A 39 -15.49 20.99 6.97
C ASP A 39 -15.14 21.01 5.47
N ALA A 40 -13.92 20.61 5.13
CA ALA A 40 -13.43 20.61 3.75
C ALA A 40 -14.16 19.59 2.83
N LEU A 41 -14.78 18.57 3.39
CA LEU A 41 -15.54 17.55 2.64
C LEU A 41 -16.98 17.97 2.33
N GLU A 42 -17.40 19.20 2.60
CA GLU A 42 -18.75 19.65 2.24
C GLU A 42 -18.96 19.65 0.72
N GLY A 43 -19.90 18.82 0.26
CA GLY A 43 -20.22 18.66 -1.16
C GLY A 43 -19.14 17.92 -1.97
N VAL A 44 -18.18 17.26 -1.33
CA VAL A 44 -17.13 16.47 -1.97
C VAL A 44 -17.60 15.02 -2.16
N ASP A 45 -17.40 14.48 -3.36
CA ASP A 45 -17.73 13.10 -3.74
C ASP A 45 -16.54 12.15 -3.58
N LEU A 46 -15.33 12.60 -3.91
CA LEU A 46 -14.10 11.81 -3.88
C LEU A 46 -13.03 12.50 -3.02
N LEU A 47 -12.39 11.74 -2.15
CA LEU A 47 -11.28 12.21 -1.33
C LEU A 47 -9.98 11.49 -1.71
N GLY A 48 -8.92 12.26 -1.97
CA GLY A 48 -7.56 11.74 -2.09
C GLY A 48 -6.71 12.15 -0.90
N ILE A 49 -6.12 11.17 -0.22
CA ILE A 49 -5.19 11.38 0.90
C ILE A 49 -3.89 10.61 0.67
N ARG A 50 -2.88 10.89 1.49
CA ARG A 50 -1.70 10.02 1.59
C ARG A 50 -1.67 9.33 2.96
N SER A 51 -0.58 9.46 3.71
CA SER A 51 -0.38 8.71 4.95
C SER A 51 -0.69 9.47 6.25
N LYS A 52 -0.97 10.77 6.17
CA LYS A 52 -1.07 11.64 7.35
C LYS A 52 -2.49 12.00 7.77
N THR A 53 -3.40 12.14 6.79
CA THR A 53 -4.81 12.45 7.04
C THR A 53 -5.57 11.18 7.39
N SER A 54 -6.35 11.21 8.46
CA SER A 54 -7.13 10.05 8.92
C SER A 54 -8.60 10.20 8.56
N VAL A 55 -9.19 9.15 7.97
CA VAL A 55 -10.62 9.02 7.69
C VAL A 55 -11.23 8.11 8.75
N THR A 56 -11.68 8.72 9.84
CA THR A 56 -12.24 8.03 11.00
C THR A 56 -13.75 7.84 10.85
N ARG A 57 -14.36 7.10 11.76
CA ARG A 57 -15.84 6.97 11.85
C ARG A 57 -16.53 8.32 11.91
N LYS A 58 -16.00 9.27 12.71
CA LYS A 58 -16.57 10.60 12.85
C LYS A 58 -16.60 11.36 11.51
N VAL A 59 -15.55 11.25 10.70
CA VAL A 59 -15.52 11.83 9.34
C VAL A 59 -16.56 11.19 8.45
N ILE A 60 -16.66 9.85 8.46
CA ILE A 60 -17.61 9.07 7.65
C ILE A 60 -19.05 9.45 8.02
N ASP A 61 -19.39 9.49 9.31
CA ASP A 61 -20.73 9.83 9.80
C ASP A 61 -21.12 11.27 9.43
N ALA A 62 -20.16 12.20 9.52
CA ALA A 62 -20.39 13.60 9.19
C ALA A 62 -20.59 13.86 7.69
N ARG A 63 -20.09 12.96 6.82
CA ARG A 63 -20.08 13.16 5.36
C ARG A 63 -20.61 11.93 4.59
N PRO A 64 -21.92 11.62 4.71
CA PRO A 64 -22.54 10.46 4.06
C PRO A 64 -22.54 10.56 2.53
N THR A 65 -22.29 11.73 1.96
CA THR A 65 -22.19 11.95 0.50
C THR A 65 -20.86 11.47 -0.08
N LEU A 66 -19.81 11.34 0.75
CA LEU A 66 -18.51 10.82 0.29
C LEU A 66 -18.70 9.43 -0.31
N THR A 67 -18.21 9.26 -1.53
CA THR A 67 -18.45 8.05 -2.33
C THR A 67 -17.24 7.13 -2.38
N ALA A 68 -16.04 7.72 -2.46
CA ALA A 68 -14.80 6.94 -2.44
C ALA A 68 -13.63 7.73 -1.85
N VAL A 69 -12.66 6.97 -1.33
CA VAL A 69 -11.37 7.48 -0.81
C VAL A 69 -10.23 6.81 -1.59
N GLY A 70 -9.35 7.62 -2.14
CA GLY A 70 -8.08 7.18 -2.72
C GLY A 70 -6.93 7.42 -1.72
N CYS A 71 -6.28 6.37 -1.28
CA CYS A 71 -5.03 6.42 -0.54
C CYS A 71 -3.87 6.46 -1.55
N PHE A 72 -3.31 7.64 -1.80
CA PHE A 72 -2.18 7.82 -2.72
C PHE A 72 -0.86 7.37 -2.06
N CYS A 73 -0.87 6.15 -1.55
CA CYS A 73 0.22 5.44 -0.89
C CYS A 73 -0.11 3.93 -0.85
N ILE A 74 0.79 3.10 -0.30
CA ILE A 74 0.53 1.66 -0.13
C ILE A 74 -0.37 1.41 1.09
N GLY A 75 -0.05 2.04 2.23
CA GLY A 75 -0.75 1.83 3.50
C GLY A 75 -2.17 2.37 3.47
N THR A 76 -3.08 1.71 4.20
CA THR A 76 -4.49 2.11 4.35
C THR A 76 -4.93 2.22 5.81
N ASN A 77 -3.98 2.10 6.73
CA ASN A 77 -4.24 2.14 8.18
C ASN A 77 -4.78 3.49 8.70
N GLN A 78 -4.72 4.54 7.89
CA GLN A 78 -5.32 5.83 8.16
C GLN A 78 -6.83 5.90 7.85
N VAL A 79 -7.43 4.83 7.29
CA VAL A 79 -8.87 4.74 7.01
C VAL A 79 -9.49 3.59 7.81
N ASP A 80 -10.62 3.83 8.46
CA ASP A 80 -11.44 2.74 9.04
C ASP A 80 -12.14 2.00 7.89
N LEU A 81 -11.45 0.99 7.33
CA LEU A 81 -11.87 0.26 6.13
C LEU A 81 -13.20 -0.45 6.31
N GLU A 82 -13.39 -1.11 7.45
CA GLU A 82 -14.62 -1.84 7.75
C GLU A 82 -15.81 -0.89 7.83
N TYR A 83 -15.64 0.21 8.56
CA TYR A 83 -16.70 1.20 8.72
C TYR A 83 -17.01 1.92 7.40
N ALA A 84 -15.99 2.26 6.61
CA ALA A 84 -16.16 2.84 5.27
C ALA A 84 -16.98 1.91 4.35
N GLY A 85 -16.66 0.62 4.32
CA GLY A 85 -17.41 -0.36 3.54
C GLY A 85 -18.87 -0.48 3.96
N LYS A 86 -19.15 -0.54 5.27
CA LYS A 86 -20.52 -0.58 5.83
C LYS A 86 -21.33 0.69 5.52
N ASN A 87 -20.67 1.81 5.24
CA ASN A 87 -21.29 3.08 4.84
C ASN A 87 -21.24 3.34 3.33
N GLY A 88 -20.83 2.36 2.56
CA GLY A 88 -20.83 2.43 1.09
C GLY A 88 -19.74 3.30 0.49
N ILE A 89 -18.63 3.50 1.19
CA ILE A 89 -17.46 4.24 0.71
C ILE A 89 -16.41 3.25 0.23
N ALA A 90 -16.10 3.28 -1.07
CA ALA A 90 -15.03 2.47 -1.64
C ALA A 90 -13.66 3.07 -1.29
N VAL A 91 -12.69 2.23 -0.94
CA VAL A 91 -11.33 2.67 -0.65
C VAL A 91 -10.36 1.99 -1.60
N PHE A 92 -9.49 2.79 -2.22
CA PHE A 92 -8.46 2.33 -3.15
C PHE A 92 -7.09 2.80 -2.66
N ASN A 93 -6.05 2.01 -2.94
CA ASN A 93 -4.67 2.37 -2.67
C ASN A 93 -3.77 2.06 -3.87
N ALA A 94 -2.46 2.29 -3.75
CA ALA A 94 -1.47 2.00 -4.78
C ALA A 94 -0.52 0.88 -4.33
N PRO A 95 -0.92 -0.40 -4.36
CA PRO A 95 -0.14 -1.49 -3.76
C PRO A 95 1.15 -1.83 -4.51
N TYR A 96 1.33 -1.35 -5.75
CA TYR A 96 2.43 -1.79 -6.64
C TYR A 96 3.26 -0.64 -7.20
N SER A 97 2.80 0.62 -7.09
CA SER A 97 3.33 1.75 -7.87
C SER A 97 4.71 2.24 -7.43
N ASN A 98 5.19 1.87 -6.25
CA ASN A 98 6.52 2.24 -5.75
C ASN A 98 7.48 1.05 -5.61
N THR A 99 7.09 -0.13 -6.08
CA THR A 99 7.90 -1.36 -5.94
C THR A 99 9.33 -1.15 -6.44
N ARG A 100 9.51 -0.54 -7.61
CA ARG A 100 10.82 -0.30 -8.19
C ARG A 100 11.67 0.64 -7.34
N SER A 101 11.09 1.68 -6.79
CA SER A 101 11.81 2.65 -5.95
C SER A 101 12.38 2.00 -4.69
N VAL A 102 11.60 1.12 -4.05
CA VAL A 102 12.08 0.36 -2.89
C VAL A 102 13.20 -0.59 -3.28
N VAL A 103 13.06 -1.31 -4.41
CA VAL A 103 14.12 -2.20 -4.91
C VAL A 103 15.42 -1.45 -5.16
N ASP A 104 15.34 -0.27 -5.80
CA ASP A 104 16.53 0.53 -6.09
C ASP A 104 17.22 1.02 -4.80
N LEU A 105 16.46 1.41 -3.78
CA LEU A 105 17.02 1.80 -2.49
C LEU A 105 17.68 0.61 -1.78
N VAL A 106 17.01 -0.55 -1.71
CA VAL A 106 17.58 -1.76 -1.08
C VAL A 106 18.88 -2.17 -1.77
N ILE A 107 18.95 -2.16 -3.09
CA ILE A 107 20.19 -2.49 -3.82
C ILE A 107 21.30 -1.45 -3.51
N GLY A 108 20.94 -0.17 -3.45
CA GLY A 108 21.86 0.89 -3.03
C GLY A 108 22.42 0.64 -1.63
N ASP A 109 21.55 0.32 -0.68
CA ASP A 109 21.91 0.03 0.71
C ASP A 109 22.82 -1.21 0.81
N ILE A 110 22.49 -2.29 0.11
CA ILE A 110 23.33 -3.51 0.06
C ILE A 110 24.75 -3.15 -0.38
N ILE A 111 24.89 -2.43 -1.50
CA ILE A 111 26.21 -2.07 -2.04
C ILE A 111 26.96 -1.13 -1.08
N CYS A 112 26.27 -0.13 -0.53
CA CYS A 112 26.87 0.83 0.40
C CYS A 112 27.36 0.14 1.68
N LEU A 113 26.58 -0.74 2.27
CA LEU A 113 26.92 -1.44 3.51
C LEU A 113 28.03 -2.49 3.26
N MET A 114 27.95 -3.29 2.19
CA MET A 114 28.99 -4.23 1.80
C MET A 114 30.35 -3.55 1.56
N ARG A 115 30.35 -2.32 1.09
CA ARG A 115 31.54 -1.51 0.85
C ARG A 115 31.89 -0.60 2.02
N ARG A 116 31.14 -0.65 3.14
CA ARG A 116 31.32 0.21 4.32
C ARG A 116 31.36 1.71 3.98
N ILE A 117 30.58 2.13 2.97
CA ILE A 117 30.57 3.53 2.51
C ILE A 117 30.14 4.49 3.63
N PRO A 118 29.12 4.18 4.49
CA PRO A 118 28.78 5.05 5.61
C PRO A 118 29.95 5.30 6.54
N ALA A 119 30.65 4.26 7.01
CA ALA A 119 31.82 4.35 7.88
C ALA A 119 32.97 5.15 7.23
N HIS A 120 33.34 4.83 5.99
CA HIS A 120 34.39 5.57 5.28
C HIS A 120 34.00 7.04 5.05
N THR A 121 32.73 7.32 4.79
CA THR A 121 32.23 8.70 4.64
C THR A 121 32.32 9.46 5.96
N HIS A 122 31.94 8.81 7.08
CA HIS A 122 32.08 9.38 8.41
C HIS A 122 33.55 9.72 8.71
N HIS A 123 34.47 8.76 8.55
CA HIS A 123 35.91 8.94 8.76
C HIS A 123 36.46 10.11 7.94
N MET A 124 36.16 10.17 6.64
CA MET A 124 36.63 11.25 5.75
C MET A 124 36.13 12.62 6.19
N LYS A 125 34.85 12.74 6.62
CA LYS A 125 34.30 14.01 7.13
C LYS A 125 34.99 14.47 8.41
N HIS A 126 35.58 13.54 9.18
CA HIS A 126 36.32 13.81 10.40
C HIS A 126 37.87 13.87 10.20
N GLY A 127 38.30 13.96 8.93
CA GLY A 127 39.73 14.14 8.59
C GLY A 127 40.55 12.86 8.63
N MET A 128 39.96 11.70 8.72
CA MET A 128 40.64 10.41 8.77
C MET A 128 40.67 9.78 7.37
N TRP A 129 41.89 9.49 6.87
CA TRP A 129 42.12 8.83 5.58
C TRP A 129 42.34 7.33 5.80
N ASP A 130 41.29 6.53 5.63
CA ASP A 130 41.34 5.08 5.71
C ASP A 130 41.14 4.43 4.34
N LYS A 131 42.15 3.65 3.86
CA LYS A 131 42.14 2.87 2.62
C LYS A 131 42.02 1.36 2.88
N SER A 132 41.75 0.94 4.12
CA SER A 132 41.67 -0.47 4.46
C SER A 132 40.56 -1.16 3.65
N ALA A 133 40.84 -2.38 3.22
CA ALA A 133 39.84 -3.27 2.65
C ALA A 133 39.13 -4.14 3.71
N SER A 134 39.47 -3.95 5.01
CA SER A 134 38.91 -4.76 6.10
C SER A 134 37.40 -4.61 6.16
N GLY A 135 36.67 -5.73 6.16
CA GLY A 135 35.21 -5.77 6.20
C GLY A 135 34.50 -5.26 4.93
N SER A 136 35.26 -4.87 3.88
CA SER A 136 34.67 -4.45 2.60
C SER A 136 34.58 -5.63 1.61
N HIS A 137 33.41 -5.83 1.02
CA HIS A 137 33.12 -6.95 0.14
C HIS A 137 32.48 -6.51 -1.17
N GLU A 138 32.67 -7.34 -2.22
CA GLU A 138 31.86 -7.28 -3.43
C GLU A 138 30.53 -7.99 -3.17
N VAL A 139 29.46 -7.56 -3.84
CA VAL A 139 28.13 -8.23 -3.73
C VAL A 139 28.08 -9.52 -4.52
N ARG A 140 28.88 -9.65 -5.59
CA ARG A 140 28.95 -10.86 -6.40
C ARG A 140 29.35 -12.08 -5.59
N GLY A 141 28.57 -13.17 -5.72
CA GLY A 141 28.79 -14.43 -5.00
C GLY A 141 28.29 -14.42 -3.55
N LYS A 142 27.78 -13.27 -3.04
CA LYS A 142 27.14 -13.19 -1.73
C LYS A 142 25.70 -13.66 -1.80
N THR A 143 25.15 -14.10 -0.66
CA THR A 143 23.79 -14.60 -0.55
C THR A 143 22.88 -13.52 0.01
N LEU A 144 21.80 -13.20 -0.71
CA LEU A 144 20.71 -12.32 -0.26
C LEU A 144 19.56 -13.19 0.23
N GLY A 145 19.17 -13.04 1.50
CA GLY A 145 17.97 -13.62 2.09
C GLY A 145 16.82 -12.62 2.09
N ILE A 146 15.72 -12.96 1.40
CA ILE A 146 14.53 -12.12 1.27
C ILE A 146 13.42 -12.71 2.12
N ILE A 147 12.94 -11.97 3.13
CA ILE A 147 11.81 -12.35 3.97
C ILE A 147 10.58 -11.58 3.51
N GLY A 148 9.58 -12.32 2.97
CA GLY A 148 8.43 -11.75 2.26
C GLY A 148 8.69 -11.66 0.75
N TYR A 149 8.23 -12.67 0.00
CA TYR A 149 8.42 -12.79 -1.45
C TYR A 149 7.20 -12.31 -2.24
N GLY A 150 6.75 -11.09 -1.87
CA GLY A 150 5.67 -10.37 -2.56
C GLY A 150 6.18 -9.56 -3.76
N ASN A 151 5.51 -8.44 -4.08
CA ASN A 151 5.85 -7.61 -5.25
C ASN A 151 7.27 -7.02 -5.19
N ILE A 152 7.71 -6.57 -4.01
CA ILE A 152 9.05 -6.01 -3.82
C ILE A 152 10.08 -7.14 -3.80
N GLY A 153 9.89 -8.15 -2.96
CA GLY A 153 10.86 -9.25 -2.81
C GLY A 153 11.13 -10.00 -4.12
N SER A 154 10.10 -10.26 -4.93
CA SER A 154 10.26 -10.93 -6.21
C SER A 154 11.00 -10.07 -7.26
N GLN A 155 10.73 -8.76 -7.33
CA GLN A 155 11.51 -7.87 -8.21
C GLN A 155 12.95 -7.70 -7.71
N LEU A 156 13.15 -7.59 -6.40
CA LEU A 156 14.49 -7.50 -5.80
C LEU A 156 15.32 -8.74 -6.14
N SER A 157 14.72 -9.93 -6.11
CA SER A 157 15.44 -11.18 -6.43
C SER A 157 16.04 -11.15 -7.84
N VAL A 158 15.28 -10.66 -8.82
CA VAL A 158 15.75 -10.55 -10.22
C VAL A 158 16.91 -9.57 -10.36
N VAL A 159 16.84 -8.42 -9.68
CA VAL A 159 17.91 -7.41 -9.73
C VAL A 159 19.17 -7.90 -9.01
N ALA A 160 19.01 -8.54 -7.83
CA ALA A 160 20.12 -9.10 -7.08
C ALA A 160 20.85 -10.23 -7.86
N GLU A 161 20.09 -11.09 -8.54
CA GLU A 161 20.64 -12.11 -9.44
C GLU A 161 21.48 -11.48 -10.55
N ALA A 162 20.99 -10.41 -11.17
CA ALA A 162 21.73 -9.70 -12.22
C ALA A 162 23.05 -9.08 -11.72
N LEU A 163 23.17 -8.81 -10.42
CA LEU A 163 24.41 -8.40 -9.76
C LEU A 163 25.34 -9.57 -9.37
N GLY A 164 24.92 -10.80 -9.67
CA GLY A 164 25.66 -12.02 -9.37
C GLY A 164 25.53 -12.50 -7.94
N MET A 165 24.49 -12.10 -7.21
CA MET A 165 24.16 -12.64 -5.89
C MET A 165 23.41 -13.98 -6.02
N ARG A 166 23.56 -14.84 -5.02
CA ARG A 166 22.63 -15.95 -4.78
C ARG A 166 21.42 -15.40 -4.02
N VAL A 167 20.23 -15.83 -4.41
CA VAL A 167 19.00 -15.37 -3.76
C VAL A 167 18.31 -16.53 -3.07
N LEU A 168 18.07 -16.36 -1.78
CA LEU A 168 17.19 -17.19 -0.95
C LEU A 168 15.97 -16.39 -0.56
N PHE A 169 14.81 -17.03 -0.42
CA PHE A 169 13.64 -16.37 0.10
C PHE A 169 12.82 -17.25 1.03
N TYR A 170 12.11 -16.61 1.95
CA TYR A 170 11.13 -17.24 2.82
C TYR A 170 9.82 -16.46 2.78
N ASP A 171 8.70 -17.14 2.63
CA ASP A 171 7.36 -16.58 2.69
C ASP A 171 6.42 -17.60 3.36
N ILE A 172 5.46 -17.10 4.14
CA ILE A 172 4.44 -17.93 4.80
C ILE A 172 3.47 -18.57 3.79
N GLU A 173 3.34 -17.96 2.62
CA GLU A 173 2.55 -18.48 1.50
C GLU A 173 3.46 -19.19 0.49
N GLU A 174 2.88 -20.10 -0.27
CA GLU A 174 3.57 -20.66 -1.42
C GLU A 174 3.71 -19.61 -2.51
N LYS A 175 4.95 -19.32 -2.91
CA LYS A 175 5.27 -18.33 -3.95
C LYS A 175 6.10 -18.98 -5.05
N LEU A 176 5.81 -18.58 -6.28
CA LEU A 176 6.61 -19.00 -7.43
C LEU A 176 7.95 -18.27 -7.42
N ALA A 177 9.04 -19.03 -7.40
CA ALA A 177 10.39 -18.48 -7.51
C ALA A 177 10.62 -17.82 -8.88
N MET A 178 11.23 -16.62 -8.89
CA MET A 178 11.66 -15.95 -10.11
C MET A 178 13.16 -16.11 -10.32
N GLY A 179 13.56 -16.34 -11.57
CA GLY A 179 14.97 -16.54 -11.90
C GLY A 179 15.57 -17.74 -11.19
N ASN A 180 16.74 -17.56 -10.55
CA ASN A 180 17.43 -18.58 -9.78
C ASN A 180 17.22 -18.46 -8.25
N ALA A 181 16.19 -17.73 -7.82
CA ALA A 181 15.85 -17.64 -6.40
C ALA A 181 15.38 -18.99 -5.85
N HIS A 182 15.87 -19.37 -4.67
CA HIS A 182 15.52 -20.61 -3.99
C HIS A 182 14.69 -20.32 -2.74
N ARG A 183 13.56 -21.01 -2.60
CA ARG A 183 12.76 -20.97 -1.38
C ARG A 183 13.42 -21.80 -0.28
N CYS A 184 13.52 -21.22 0.91
CA CYS A 184 13.88 -21.95 2.14
C CYS A 184 12.62 -22.52 2.79
N ASP A 185 12.71 -23.70 3.37
CA ASP A 185 11.60 -24.34 4.08
C ASP A 185 11.34 -23.68 5.45
N THR A 186 12.39 -23.14 6.06
CA THR A 186 12.31 -22.45 7.34
C THR A 186 13.01 -21.09 7.29
N LEU A 187 12.58 -20.19 8.18
CA LEU A 187 13.21 -18.89 8.34
C LEU A 187 14.69 -19.04 8.78
N ASN A 188 14.97 -19.93 9.73
CA ASN A 188 16.32 -20.12 10.25
C ASN A 188 17.29 -20.61 9.15
N GLU A 189 16.83 -21.48 8.26
CA GLU A 189 17.62 -21.90 7.11
C GLU A 189 18.07 -20.72 6.23
N LEU A 190 17.18 -19.74 6.01
CA LEU A 190 17.50 -18.53 5.28
C LEU A 190 18.50 -17.67 6.05
N LEU A 191 18.28 -17.45 7.36
CA LEU A 191 19.13 -16.60 8.20
C LEU A 191 20.56 -17.11 8.26
N GLU A 192 20.73 -18.42 8.50
CA GLU A 192 22.03 -19.07 8.63
C GLU A 192 22.87 -19.05 7.34
N GLN A 193 22.24 -18.89 6.18
CA GLN A 193 22.93 -18.92 4.88
C GLN A 193 23.15 -17.55 4.25
N SER A 194 22.48 -16.49 4.76
CA SER A 194 22.44 -15.19 4.12
C SER A 194 23.54 -14.24 4.62
N ASP A 195 24.27 -13.64 3.67
CA ASP A 195 25.21 -12.54 3.98
C ASP A 195 24.48 -11.20 4.16
N VAL A 196 23.31 -11.05 3.55
CA VAL A 196 22.39 -9.93 3.71
C VAL A 196 20.99 -10.46 3.92
N VAL A 197 20.28 -9.95 4.91
CA VAL A 197 18.87 -10.27 5.18
C VAL A 197 18.04 -9.00 5.01
N THR A 198 16.96 -9.08 4.23
CA THR A 198 16.07 -7.93 4.00
C THR A 198 14.61 -8.29 4.19
N LEU A 199 13.86 -7.39 4.86
CA LEU A 199 12.44 -7.57 5.18
C LEU A 199 11.54 -6.86 4.17
N HIS A 200 10.58 -7.62 3.60
CA HIS A 200 9.55 -7.13 2.68
C HIS A 200 8.17 -7.67 3.04
N VAL A 201 7.89 -7.81 4.32
CA VAL A 201 6.60 -8.27 4.85
C VAL A 201 5.60 -7.10 4.96
N ASP A 202 4.32 -7.42 4.97
CA ASP A 202 3.26 -6.42 5.11
C ASP A 202 3.07 -5.93 6.56
N GLY A 203 2.19 -4.91 6.73
CA GLY A 203 1.90 -4.27 8.00
C GLY A 203 0.80 -4.95 8.84
N ARG A 204 0.54 -6.25 8.65
CA ARG A 204 -0.45 -6.96 9.49
C ARG A 204 0.02 -7.06 10.94
N LYS A 205 -0.92 -7.04 11.87
CA LYS A 205 -0.61 -7.06 13.33
C LYS A 205 0.19 -8.29 13.76
N SER A 206 0.02 -9.43 13.09
CA SER A 206 0.78 -10.65 13.39
C SER A 206 2.29 -10.52 13.12
N ASN A 207 2.71 -9.53 12.37
CA ASN A 207 4.12 -9.27 12.07
C ASN A 207 4.77 -8.32 13.11
N THR A 208 4.05 -7.89 14.14
CA THR A 208 4.61 -7.05 15.21
C THR A 208 5.65 -7.83 15.99
N GLY A 209 6.89 -7.31 16.06
CA GLY A 209 8.01 -7.95 16.76
C GLY A 209 8.43 -9.29 16.17
N PHE A 210 8.06 -9.56 14.91
CA PHE A 210 8.39 -10.81 14.23
C PHE A 210 9.89 -11.05 14.12
N PHE A 211 10.68 -10.00 13.93
CA PHE A 211 12.13 -10.08 13.81
C PHE A 211 12.78 -9.50 15.07
N GLY A 212 13.13 -10.36 15.99
CA GLY A 212 13.70 -9.99 17.30
C GLY A 212 15.01 -10.70 17.59
N GLU A 213 15.38 -10.80 18.88
CA GLU A 213 16.64 -11.38 19.37
C GLU A 213 16.95 -12.75 18.76
N ASP A 214 15.97 -13.67 18.77
CA ASP A 214 16.12 -15.03 18.23
C ASP A 214 16.50 -15.04 16.74
N GLN A 215 15.87 -14.16 15.94
CA GLN A 215 16.16 -14.06 14.51
C GLN A 215 17.53 -13.45 14.26
N PHE A 216 17.93 -12.42 15.04
CA PHE A 216 19.26 -11.84 14.93
C PHE A 216 20.34 -12.84 15.32
N GLU A 217 20.15 -13.65 16.38
CA GLU A 217 21.08 -14.69 16.78
C GLU A 217 21.34 -15.75 15.68
N HIS A 218 20.32 -16.07 14.88
CA HIS A 218 20.43 -17.02 13.77
C HIS A 218 21.08 -16.44 12.50
N MET A 219 21.26 -15.12 12.41
CA MET A 219 21.97 -14.53 11.29
C MET A 219 23.46 -14.91 11.33
N LYS A 220 24.08 -14.94 10.15
CA LYS A 220 25.52 -15.20 10.06
C LYS A 220 26.33 -14.11 10.77
N GLN A 221 27.48 -14.50 11.29
CA GLN A 221 28.51 -13.56 11.70
C GLN A 221 28.86 -12.62 10.52
N ASP A 222 28.99 -11.32 10.81
CA ASP A 222 29.26 -10.25 9.82
C ASP A 222 28.14 -10.02 8.80
N ALA A 223 26.94 -10.56 9.01
CA ALA A 223 25.80 -10.31 8.13
C ALA A 223 25.30 -8.86 8.21
N ILE A 224 24.57 -8.46 7.18
CA ILE A 224 23.93 -7.15 7.07
C ILE A 224 22.42 -7.32 7.20
N PHE A 225 21.78 -6.43 7.98
CA PHE A 225 20.32 -6.39 8.13
C PHE A 225 19.72 -5.17 7.45
N ILE A 226 18.58 -5.37 6.74
CA ILE A 226 17.88 -4.29 6.02
C ILE A 226 16.38 -4.35 6.30
N ASN A 227 15.79 -3.24 6.78
CA ASN A 227 14.35 -3.12 6.97
C ASN A 227 13.78 -1.87 6.29
N LEU A 228 13.13 -2.07 5.14
CA LEU A 228 12.34 -1.08 4.42
C LEU A 228 10.85 -1.49 4.37
N SER A 229 10.37 -2.30 5.33
CA SER A 229 9.00 -2.78 5.39
C SER A 229 8.12 -1.96 6.34
N ARG A 230 8.12 -2.28 7.64
CA ARG A 230 7.42 -1.53 8.70
C ARG A 230 8.27 -1.50 9.96
N GLY A 231 8.25 -0.38 10.67
CA GLY A 231 9.12 -0.17 11.85
C GLY A 231 8.81 -1.11 13.01
N PHE A 232 7.55 -1.47 13.21
CA PHE A 232 7.14 -2.37 14.31
C PHE A 232 7.44 -3.85 14.04
N VAL A 233 7.95 -4.20 12.86
CA VAL A 233 8.27 -5.60 12.49
C VAL A 233 9.56 -6.06 13.15
N ALA A 234 10.57 -5.19 13.24
CA ALA A 234 11.87 -5.50 13.81
C ALA A 234 12.08 -4.82 15.18
N ASP A 235 12.72 -5.55 16.07
CA ASP A 235 13.17 -5.03 17.37
C ASP A 235 14.49 -4.27 17.18
N LEU A 236 14.45 -2.95 17.32
CA LEU A 236 15.62 -2.09 17.11
C LEU A 236 16.61 -2.15 18.28
N ASP A 237 16.16 -2.49 19.50
CA ASP A 237 17.05 -2.67 20.66
C ASP A 237 17.86 -3.97 20.48
N ALA A 238 17.23 -5.04 20.02
CA ALA A 238 17.93 -6.27 19.66
C ALA A 238 18.90 -6.04 18.50
N LEU A 239 18.50 -5.30 17.45
CA LEU A 239 19.38 -4.92 16.34
C LEU A 239 20.64 -4.21 16.87
N LYS A 240 20.45 -3.18 17.71
CA LYS A 240 21.58 -2.43 18.29
C LYS A 240 22.53 -3.32 19.07
N LYS A 241 22.01 -4.21 19.91
CA LYS A 241 22.83 -5.16 20.68
C LYS A 241 23.73 -6.03 19.77
N HIS A 242 23.19 -6.49 18.63
CA HIS A 242 23.94 -7.30 17.68
C HIS A 242 24.95 -6.49 16.85
N LEU A 243 24.70 -5.20 16.60
CA LEU A 243 25.68 -4.27 16.02
C LEU A 243 26.82 -3.97 17.04
N ASP A 244 26.47 -3.60 18.27
CA ASP A 244 27.45 -3.31 19.35
C ASP A 244 28.39 -4.49 19.64
N SER A 245 27.87 -5.71 19.56
CA SER A 245 28.67 -6.93 19.78
C SER A 245 29.58 -7.28 18.59
N GLY A 246 29.38 -6.63 17.43
CA GLY A 246 30.06 -6.97 16.18
C GLY A 246 29.57 -8.29 15.56
N HIS A 247 28.42 -8.81 15.99
CA HIS A 247 27.79 -9.96 15.32
C HIS A 247 27.29 -9.55 13.93
N LEU A 248 26.63 -8.39 13.82
CA LEU A 248 26.25 -7.81 12.54
C LEU A 248 27.28 -6.76 12.10
N SER A 249 27.61 -6.70 10.82
CA SER A 249 28.58 -5.79 10.25
C SER A 249 27.99 -4.43 9.84
N GLY A 250 26.67 -4.30 9.83
CA GLY A 250 25.96 -3.08 9.49
C GLY A 250 24.47 -3.29 9.25
N ALA A 251 23.72 -2.20 9.16
CA ALA A 251 22.30 -2.27 8.88
C ALA A 251 21.78 -1.05 8.09
N ALA A 252 20.62 -1.21 7.43
CA ALA A 252 19.83 -0.12 6.87
C ALA A 252 18.40 -0.18 7.41
N VAL A 253 17.91 0.96 7.92
CA VAL A 253 16.56 1.10 8.47
C VAL A 253 15.90 2.34 7.89
N ASP A 254 14.82 2.12 7.12
CA ASP A 254 14.02 3.20 6.51
C ASP A 254 12.71 3.46 7.29
N VAL A 255 12.35 2.57 8.24
CA VAL A 255 11.06 2.58 8.93
C VAL A 255 11.26 2.39 10.44
N PHE A 256 10.47 3.11 11.25
CA PHE A 256 10.63 3.14 12.71
C PHE A 256 9.31 2.84 13.41
N PRO A 257 9.33 2.28 14.64
CA PRO A 257 8.10 2.01 15.41
C PRO A 257 7.27 3.28 15.67
N ILE A 258 7.97 4.41 15.88
CA ILE A 258 7.37 5.74 16.06
C ILE A 258 8.04 6.69 15.07
N GLU A 259 7.27 7.22 14.13
CA GLU A 259 7.75 8.13 13.10
C GLU A 259 7.20 9.55 13.32
N PRO A 260 8.04 10.60 13.12
CA PRO A 260 7.58 11.99 13.17
C PRO A 260 6.49 12.28 12.14
N LYS A 261 5.49 13.07 12.55
CA LYS A 261 4.36 13.41 11.66
C LYS A 261 4.72 14.48 10.63
N LYS A 262 5.69 15.36 10.93
CA LYS A 262 6.05 16.48 10.06
C LYS A 262 7.50 16.40 9.63
N THR A 263 7.76 16.82 8.39
CA THR A 263 9.12 17.00 7.90
C THR A 263 9.81 18.11 8.69
N GLY A 264 11.00 17.84 9.21
CA GLY A 264 11.78 18.76 10.03
C GLY A 264 11.55 18.61 11.53
N ASP A 265 10.65 17.74 11.96
CA ASP A 265 10.57 17.36 13.38
C ASP A 265 11.87 16.65 13.81
N GLU A 266 12.27 16.84 15.07
CA GLU A 266 13.41 16.16 15.64
C GLU A 266 13.15 14.65 15.71
N PHE A 267 14.15 13.87 15.33
CA PHE A 267 14.12 12.41 15.44
C PHE A 267 15.43 11.90 16.02
N LEU A 268 15.35 11.23 17.16
CA LEU A 268 16.49 10.64 17.85
C LEU A 268 16.35 9.12 17.85
N THR A 269 17.44 8.43 17.61
CA THR A 269 17.55 6.97 17.66
C THR A 269 18.92 6.56 18.15
N ASP A 270 18.99 5.52 18.97
CA ASP A 270 20.23 4.97 19.49
C ASP A 270 21.09 4.28 18.41
N LEU A 271 20.56 4.14 17.20
CA LEU A 271 21.27 3.62 16.03
C LEU A 271 22.09 4.69 15.30
N ALA A 272 21.98 5.97 15.67
CA ALA A 272 22.60 7.08 14.94
C ALA A 272 24.13 7.09 15.01
N ASP A 273 24.69 6.52 16.08
CA ASP A 273 26.15 6.49 16.33
C ASP A 273 26.85 5.25 15.76
N GLU A 274 26.10 4.35 15.08
CA GLU A 274 26.68 3.16 14.46
C GLU A 274 27.43 3.50 13.17
N ASP A 275 28.69 3.06 13.07
CA ASP A 275 29.59 3.42 11.97
C ASP A 275 29.10 2.98 10.57
N ASN A 276 28.62 1.73 10.46
CA ASN A 276 28.17 1.17 9.19
C ASN A 276 26.63 1.03 9.17
N MET A 277 25.97 2.17 9.34
CA MET A 277 24.51 2.29 9.42
C MET A 277 23.97 3.25 8.38
N ILE A 278 22.84 2.89 7.76
CA ILE A 278 22.05 3.77 6.89
C ILE A 278 20.70 3.98 7.55
N LEU A 279 20.38 5.23 7.86
CA LEU A 279 19.07 5.64 8.39
C LEU A 279 18.41 6.58 7.41
N THR A 280 17.18 6.25 7.01
CA THR A 280 16.40 7.07 6.10
C THR A 280 14.98 7.29 6.64
N PRO A 281 14.36 8.46 6.39
CA PRO A 281 13.10 8.83 7.01
C PRO A 281 11.90 8.34 6.17
N HIS A 282 11.75 7.01 6.03
CA HIS A 282 10.67 6.33 5.32
C HIS A 282 10.51 6.80 3.87
N ILE A 283 11.62 6.77 3.14
CA ILE A 283 11.71 7.27 1.75
C ILE A 283 11.72 6.17 0.69
N GLY A 284 11.63 4.89 1.05
CA GLY A 284 11.69 3.78 0.11
C GLY A 284 10.75 3.95 -1.11
N GLY A 285 9.56 4.52 -0.91
CA GLY A 285 8.62 4.84 -1.99
C GLY A 285 8.61 6.30 -2.44
N SER A 286 9.56 7.14 -2.01
CA SER A 286 9.52 8.59 -2.19
C SER A 286 10.38 9.07 -3.35
N THR A 287 10.15 8.53 -4.55
CA THR A 287 10.75 9.02 -5.80
C THR A 287 9.72 9.78 -6.65
N LEU A 288 10.17 10.63 -7.56
CA LEU A 288 9.29 11.37 -8.47
C LEU A 288 8.47 10.41 -9.34
N GLU A 289 9.10 9.37 -9.84
CA GLU A 289 8.48 8.34 -10.67
C GLU A 289 7.41 7.56 -9.89
N ALA A 290 7.68 7.16 -8.65
CA ALA A 290 6.72 6.51 -7.80
C ALA A 290 5.51 7.42 -7.50
N GLN A 291 5.74 8.68 -7.15
CA GLN A 291 4.66 9.63 -6.87
C GLN A 291 3.77 9.86 -8.09
N LYS A 292 4.37 9.96 -9.29
CA LYS A 292 3.63 10.03 -10.55
C LYS A 292 2.81 8.78 -10.80
N SER A 293 3.43 7.60 -10.68
CA SER A 293 2.77 6.30 -10.91
C SER A 293 1.63 6.06 -9.91
N ILE A 294 1.84 6.41 -8.63
CA ILE A 294 0.80 6.37 -7.59
C ILE A 294 -0.36 7.31 -7.97
N GLY A 295 -0.03 8.54 -8.39
CA GLY A 295 -1.01 9.53 -8.81
C GLY A 295 -1.91 8.99 -9.91
N GLN A 296 -1.32 8.49 -10.99
CA GLN A 296 -2.03 7.93 -12.14
C GLN A 296 -2.84 6.69 -11.78
N PHE A 297 -2.26 5.79 -10.98
CA PHE A 297 -2.92 4.53 -10.60
C PHE A 297 -4.17 4.76 -9.76
N VAL A 298 -4.09 5.56 -8.69
CA VAL A 298 -5.22 5.77 -7.77
C VAL A 298 -6.31 6.61 -8.44
N SER A 299 -5.96 7.66 -9.20
CA SER A 299 -6.96 8.45 -9.93
C SER A 299 -7.73 7.59 -10.92
N GLN A 300 -7.04 6.70 -11.66
CA GLN A 300 -7.71 5.76 -12.57
C GLN A 300 -8.68 4.82 -11.82
N ARG A 301 -8.35 4.34 -10.60
CA ARG A 301 -9.28 3.50 -9.81
C ARG A 301 -10.51 4.29 -9.37
N LEU A 302 -10.34 5.54 -8.93
CA LEU A 302 -11.45 6.42 -8.57
C LEU A 302 -12.34 6.72 -9.76
N GLU A 303 -11.78 6.98 -10.94
CA GLU A 303 -12.49 7.18 -12.21
C GLU A 303 -13.26 5.92 -12.62
N ASP A 304 -12.63 4.74 -12.63
CA ASP A 304 -13.27 3.47 -12.94
C ASP A 304 -14.43 3.16 -11.98
N TYR A 305 -14.27 3.47 -10.69
CA TYR A 305 -15.36 3.33 -9.72
C TYR A 305 -16.49 4.31 -9.99
N TRP A 306 -16.16 5.58 -10.27
CA TRP A 306 -17.17 6.61 -10.51
C TRP A 306 -17.97 6.35 -11.78
N PHE A 307 -17.29 6.14 -12.90
CA PHE A 307 -17.91 6.04 -14.22
C PHE A 307 -18.34 4.62 -14.64
N LYS A 308 -17.72 3.59 -14.05
CA LYS A 308 -17.98 2.20 -14.44
C LYS A 308 -18.51 1.34 -13.29
N GLY A 309 -18.52 1.84 -12.05
CA GLY A 309 -18.87 1.04 -10.86
C GLY A 309 -17.88 -0.08 -10.58
N SER A 310 -16.66 -0.02 -11.12
CA SER A 310 -15.63 -1.04 -10.89
C SER A 310 -15.03 -0.92 -9.50
N THR A 311 -15.03 -1.99 -8.74
CA THR A 311 -14.35 -2.09 -7.42
C THR A 311 -13.05 -2.88 -7.50
N MET A 312 -12.51 -3.07 -8.70
CA MET A 312 -11.22 -3.77 -8.86
C MET A 312 -10.11 -3.08 -8.10
N LEU A 313 -9.40 -3.84 -7.26
CA LEU A 313 -8.37 -3.38 -6.34
C LEU A 313 -8.88 -2.44 -5.23
N SER A 314 -10.19 -2.42 -4.97
CA SER A 314 -10.70 -1.88 -3.71
C SER A 314 -10.17 -2.72 -2.54
N VAL A 315 -9.84 -2.06 -1.43
CA VAL A 315 -9.30 -2.71 -0.23
C VAL A 315 -10.36 -3.03 0.82
N ASN A 316 -11.63 -2.69 0.54
CA ASN A 316 -12.71 -2.85 1.51
C ASN A 316 -14.07 -3.24 0.91
N LEU A 317 -14.14 -3.43 -0.40
CA LEU A 317 -15.35 -3.91 -1.07
C LEU A 317 -15.04 -5.13 -1.93
N PRO A 318 -16.04 -6.01 -2.17
CA PRO A 318 -15.89 -7.13 -3.11
C PRO A 318 -15.40 -6.65 -4.47
N GLN A 319 -14.40 -7.31 -5.02
CA GLN A 319 -13.77 -6.90 -6.29
C GLN A 319 -14.62 -7.34 -7.47
N ILE A 320 -15.23 -6.39 -8.13
CA ILE A 320 -16.06 -6.60 -9.32
C ILE A 320 -15.66 -5.62 -10.41
N THR A 321 -15.66 -6.12 -11.64
CA THR A 321 -15.68 -5.33 -12.85
C THR A 321 -16.61 -5.98 -13.87
N LEU A 322 -17.40 -5.18 -14.55
CA LEU A 322 -18.01 -5.54 -15.83
C LEU A 322 -17.21 -4.88 -16.94
N SER A 323 -17.17 -5.53 -18.11
CA SER A 323 -16.64 -4.91 -19.34
C SER A 323 -17.29 -3.55 -19.56
N ASP A 324 -16.73 -2.75 -20.48
CA ASP A 324 -17.27 -1.44 -20.82
C ASP A 324 -18.78 -1.50 -21.03
N ILE A 325 -19.48 -0.44 -20.57
CA ILE A 325 -20.94 -0.36 -20.59
C ILE A 325 -21.44 -0.58 -22.03
N LYS A 326 -21.97 -1.77 -22.31
CA LYS A 326 -22.58 -2.10 -23.59
C LYS A 326 -24.04 -1.66 -23.69
N SER A 327 -24.63 -1.35 -22.54
CA SER A 327 -25.98 -0.82 -22.38
C SER A 327 -25.90 0.66 -21.97
N ASN A 328 -27.00 1.40 -22.17
CA ASN A 328 -26.97 2.85 -21.88
C ASN A 328 -26.96 3.17 -20.39
N PHE A 329 -27.21 2.20 -19.50
CA PHE A 329 -27.31 2.45 -18.06
C PHE A 329 -26.78 1.28 -17.24
N ARG A 330 -26.10 1.62 -16.17
CA ARG A 330 -25.55 0.68 -15.18
C ARG A 330 -26.05 1.05 -13.79
N ILE A 331 -26.51 0.06 -13.03
CA ILE A 331 -26.88 0.22 -11.63
C ILE A 331 -25.77 -0.43 -10.79
N ALA A 332 -25.14 0.36 -9.93
CA ALA A 332 -24.20 -0.09 -8.93
C ALA A 332 -24.92 -0.11 -7.57
N HIS A 333 -25.10 -1.28 -6.97
CA HIS A 333 -25.87 -1.49 -5.76
C HIS A 333 -25.04 -2.20 -4.70
N LEU A 334 -24.68 -1.48 -3.66
CA LEU A 334 -24.00 -2.00 -2.48
C LEU A 334 -25.03 -2.35 -1.42
N HIS A 335 -24.92 -3.53 -0.83
CA HIS A 335 -25.93 -4.04 0.10
C HIS A 335 -25.30 -4.90 1.19
N ALA A 336 -26.02 -5.12 2.30
CA ALA A 336 -25.66 -6.15 3.27
C ALA A 336 -25.74 -7.54 2.61
N ASN A 337 -24.78 -8.41 2.91
CA ASN A 337 -24.73 -9.76 2.36
C ASN A 337 -25.82 -10.65 3.01
N LEU A 338 -27.06 -10.40 2.64
CA LEU A 338 -28.25 -11.13 3.13
C LEU A 338 -28.84 -12.04 2.05
N PRO A 339 -29.34 -13.22 2.41
CA PRO A 339 -30.05 -14.08 1.46
C PRO A 339 -31.23 -13.38 0.78
N GLY A 340 -31.31 -13.53 -0.55
CA GLY A 340 -32.43 -13.05 -1.35
C GLY A 340 -32.36 -11.59 -1.82
N VAL A 341 -31.31 -10.81 -1.50
CA VAL A 341 -31.17 -9.42 -1.99
C VAL A 341 -31.13 -9.39 -3.52
N LEU A 342 -30.27 -10.21 -4.16
CA LEU A 342 -30.20 -10.27 -5.62
C LEU A 342 -31.54 -10.67 -6.27
N ALA A 343 -32.27 -11.60 -5.66
CA ALA A 343 -33.60 -12.00 -6.15
C ALA A 343 -34.59 -10.83 -6.10
N ARG A 344 -34.54 -9.98 -5.06
CA ARG A 344 -35.36 -8.78 -4.93
C ARG A 344 -34.99 -7.74 -5.98
N VAL A 345 -33.69 -7.48 -6.21
CA VAL A 345 -33.19 -6.59 -7.26
C VAL A 345 -33.72 -7.04 -8.62
N ASN A 346 -33.56 -8.32 -8.97
CA ASN A 346 -33.99 -8.85 -10.25
C ASN A 346 -35.52 -8.85 -10.41
N ARG A 347 -36.27 -9.03 -9.34
CA ARG A 347 -37.74 -8.93 -9.36
C ARG A 347 -38.20 -7.52 -9.67
N VAL A 348 -37.67 -6.49 -9.03
CA VAL A 348 -38.01 -5.09 -9.29
C VAL A 348 -37.76 -4.74 -10.77
N LEU A 349 -36.61 -5.10 -11.30
CA LEU A 349 -36.28 -4.85 -12.72
C LEU A 349 -37.22 -5.59 -13.67
N GLY A 350 -37.55 -6.88 -13.35
CA GLY A 350 -38.44 -7.68 -14.17
C GLY A 350 -39.91 -7.19 -14.16
N GLU A 351 -40.43 -6.76 -12.99
CA GLU A 351 -41.78 -6.23 -12.83
C GLU A 351 -41.96 -4.90 -13.59
N ASP A 352 -40.88 -4.09 -13.71
CA ASP A 352 -40.89 -2.87 -14.52
C ASP A 352 -40.50 -3.10 -15.97
N GLY A 353 -40.40 -4.38 -16.41
CA GLY A 353 -40.09 -4.74 -17.81
C GLY A 353 -38.69 -4.36 -18.27
N ILE A 354 -37.76 -4.17 -17.32
CA ILE A 354 -36.38 -3.78 -17.60
C ILE A 354 -35.56 -5.02 -17.89
N ASN A 355 -34.98 -5.11 -19.07
CA ASN A 355 -34.12 -6.23 -19.46
C ASN A 355 -32.68 -6.03 -18.89
N ILE A 356 -32.16 -7.07 -18.25
CA ILE A 356 -30.78 -7.13 -17.77
C ILE A 356 -29.88 -7.61 -18.90
N ALA A 357 -28.91 -6.78 -19.28
CA ALA A 357 -27.95 -7.11 -20.35
C ALA A 357 -26.71 -7.84 -19.78
N ALA A 358 -26.27 -7.47 -18.60
CA ALA A 358 -25.21 -8.14 -17.86
C ALA A 358 -25.35 -7.88 -16.35
N GLN A 359 -24.88 -8.80 -15.52
CA GLN A 359 -24.89 -8.63 -14.08
C GLN A 359 -23.71 -9.37 -13.46
N ALA A 360 -23.07 -8.75 -12.48
CA ALA A 360 -22.04 -9.36 -11.67
C ALA A 360 -22.30 -9.06 -10.20
N LEU A 361 -22.21 -10.08 -9.35
CA LEU A 361 -22.32 -10.00 -7.90
C LEU A 361 -21.04 -10.53 -7.27
N GLY A 362 -20.49 -9.82 -6.32
CA GLY A 362 -19.48 -10.31 -5.39
C GLY A 362 -19.90 -10.07 -3.94
N THR A 363 -19.43 -10.92 -3.06
CA THR A 363 -19.67 -10.79 -1.63
C THR A 363 -18.36 -10.97 -0.87
N GLU A 364 -18.14 -10.17 0.16
CA GLU A 364 -17.00 -10.26 1.06
C GLU A 364 -17.47 -9.92 2.48
N GLY A 365 -17.36 -10.87 3.42
CA GLY A 365 -17.86 -10.71 4.77
C GLY A 365 -19.35 -10.34 4.80
N GLU A 366 -19.66 -9.20 5.41
CA GLU A 366 -21.01 -8.68 5.56
C GLU A 366 -21.53 -7.85 4.39
N ILE A 367 -20.70 -7.64 3.37
CA ILE A 367 -20.99 -6.74 2.24
C ILE A 367 -21.19 -7.54 0.96
N GLY A 368 -22.22 -7.17 0.19
CA GLY A 368 -22.45 -7.59 -1.16
C GLY A 368 -22.43 -6.37 -2.10
N TYR A 369 -21.88 -6.55 -3.29
CA TYR A 369 -21.89 -5.54 -4.33
C TYR A 369 -22.37 -6.15 -5.64
N VAL A 370 -23.42 -5.60 -6.22
CA VAL A 370 -23.94 -6.03 -7.51
C VAL A 370 -23.90 -4.88 -8.49
N VAL A 371 -23.39 -5.16 -9.68
CA VAL A 371 -23.39 -4.24 -10.81
C VAL A 371 -24.26 -4.86 -11.89
N THR A 372 -25.25 -4.10 -12.35
CA THR A 372 -26.26 -4.56 -13.33
C THR A 372 -26.32 -3.59 -14.51
N ASP A 373 -26.04 -4.09 -15.70
CA ASP A 373 -26.28 -3.36 -16.96
C ASP A 373 -27.72 -3.59 -17.44
N VAL A 374 -28.43 -2.50 -17.70
CA VAL A 374 -29.83 -2.54 -18.10
C VAL A 374 -30.03 -1.88 -19.47
N ALA A 375 -30.94 -2.44 -20.26
CA ALA A 375 -31.20 -2.00 -21.63
C ALA A 375 -31.83 -0.60 -21.71
N GLN A 376 -32.55 -0.18 -20.66
CA GLN A 376 -33.19 1.13 -20.55
C GLN A 376 -33.05 1.69 -19.15
N ARG A 377 -33.14 3.01 -19.04
CA ARG A 377 -33.07 3.68 -17.73
C ARG A 377 -34.28 3.31 -16.89
N PRO A 378 -34.07 2.82 -15.64
CA PRO A 378 -35.19 2.64 -14.71
C PRO A 378 -35.88 3.98 -14.45
N ASP A 379 -37.20 3.96 -14.34
CA ASP A 379 -37.94 5.14 -13.89
C ASP A 379 -37.70 5.43 -12.39
N GLN A 380 -38.19 6.56 -11.91
CA GLN A 380 -37.99 6.96 -10.51
C GLN A 380 -38.62 5.96 -9.53
N ARG A 381 -39.77 5.36 -9.91
CA ARG A 381 -40.44 4.35 -9.07
C ARG A 381 -39.56 3.10 -8.89
N ALA A 382 -39.00 2.59 -9.99
CA ALA A 382 -38.09 1.44 -9.95
C ALA A 382 -36.83 1.74 -9.11
N LEU A 383 -36.26 2.95 -9.26
CA LEU A 383 -35.13 3.40 -8.48
C LEU A 383 -35.45 3.49 -6.99
N ASP A 384 -36.61 4.03 -6.63
CA ASP A 384 -37.07 4.13 -5.24
C ASP A 384 -37.31 2.72 -4.64
N GLN A 385 -37.87 1.79 -5.41
CA GLN A 385 -38.05 0.40 -5.00
C GLN A 385 -36.71 -0.31 -4.78
N LEU A 386 -35.76 -0.14 -5.70
CA LEU A 386 -34.42 -0.70 -5.54
C LEU A 386 -33.70 -0.14 -4.31
N ALA A 387 -33.80 1.18 -4.10
CA ALA A 387 -33.21 1.85 -2.94
C ALA A 387 -33.84 1.41 -1.60
N SER A 388 -35.12 1.02 -1.61
CA SER A 388 -35.87 0.57 -0.43
C SER A 388 -35.69 -0.92 -0.12
N ILE A 389 -34.96 -1.68 -0.91
CA ILE A 389 -34.67 -3.09 -0.61
C ILE A 389 -33.96 -3.19 0.73
N GLU A 390 -34.48 -4.02 1.63
CA GLU A 390 -33.86 -4.27 2.92
C GLU A 390 -32.41 -4.73 2.77
N GLY A 391 -31.52 -4.06 3.45
CA GLY A 391 -30.08 -4.29 3.36
C GLY A 391 -29.37 -3.41 2.31
N THR A 392 -30.07 -2.57 1.55
CA THR A 392 -29.41 -1.57 0.70
C THR A 392 -28.56 -0.62 1.53
N ILE A 393 -27.27 -0.52 1.19
CA ILE A 393 -26.32 0.41 1.80
C ILE A 393 -26.22 1.66 0.93
N ARG A 394 -25.96 1.47 -0.36
CA ARG A 394 -25.85 2.57 -1.33
C ARG A 394 -26.18 2.09 -2.74
N MET A 395 -26.88 2.93 -3.49
CA MET A 395 -27.16 2.66 -4.90
C MET A 395 -26.81 3.88 -5.74
N ARG A 396 -26.23 3.66 -6.91
CA ARG A 396 -25.95 4.69 -7.90
C ARG A 396 -26.35 4.22 -9.29
N VAL A 397 -26.88 5.12 -10.11
CA VAL A 397 -27.09 4.91 -11.55
C VAL A 397 -25.94 5.60 -12.28
N ILE A 398 -25.26 4.85 -13.12
CA ILE A 398 -24.13 5.28 -13.93
C ILE A 398 -24.59 5.29 -15.39
N SER A 399 -24.38 6.39 -16.10
CA SER A 399 -24.82 6.60 -17.48
C SER A 399 -23.71 7.18 -18.35
#